data_23e28479f11ebff0c879568c8c32e43a
#
_entry.id   23e28479f11ebff0c879568c8c32e43a
#
_cell.length_a   1.000
_cell.length_b   1.000
_cell.length_c   1.000
_cell.angle_alpha   90.00
_cell.angle_beta   90.00
_cell.angle_gamma   90.00
#
_symmetry.space_group_name_H-M   'P 1'
#
loop_
_entity.id
_entity.type
_entity.pdbx_description
1 polymer ?
#
loop_
_entity_poly.entity_id
_entity_poly.type
_entity_poly.pdbx_seq_one_letter_code
_entity_poly.pdbx_strand_id
1 'polypeptide(L)'
;MAFNIKVGLISTNEILPGSYASYRREVEAELKRIIGSKPSALYDLLRYHLGWQDAQSHPCGKKSGKFTRPVLCLLSCQAVGGNTSQILPAAVSLELIHNFSLIHDDIEDASCERHHRSTVWKLWGQPQAINAGDSMFALAYLALLKLREKGIAEIKVMRAIRVLGEACLELCEGQYLDIAYEACGDVTTEDYLRMITKKTAALMAASTSIGACLVIEDERIVSYFHEFGKSLGVAYQIHDDILGIWGAEEKIGKSVKSDILQKKKTLPVVYGLENSRGKDKQRLEKLYSQESIEEEDVTEVVEILNRSGARGYAQDLEQQYYHRALTKLEAAGLDPSRRAPLSEAARFLMEYDY
;
A
#
# COMPACT_ATOMS: atom_id res chain seq x y z
N MET A 1 24.82 -29.81 -28.77
CA MET A 1 23.40 -29.95 -28.34
C MET A 1 23.06 -28.76 -27.45
N ALA A 2 22.41 -27.76 -27.99
CA ALA A 2 22.01 -26.56 -27.26
C ALA A 2 20.63 -26.82 -26.66
N PHE A 3 20.52 -26.81 -25.34
CA PHE A 3 19.25 -26.88 -24.64
C PHE A 3 18.62 -25.48 -24.68
N ASN A 4 17.63 -25.30 -25.54
CA ASN A 4 16.71 -24.15 -25.51
C ASN A 4 15.74 -24.36 -24.37
N ILE A 5 15.99 -23.71 -23.20
CA ILE A 5 14.98 -23.57 -22.16
C ILE A 5 14.07 -22.43 -22.60
N LYS A 6 12.87 -22.76 -23.08
CA LYS A 6 11.77 -21.82 -23.20
C LYS A 6 11.40 -21.34 -21.77
N VAL A 7 11.82 -20.14 -21.42
CA VAL A 7 11.26 -19.44 -20.27
C VAL A 7 9.83 -19.05 -20.66
N GLY A 8 8.87 -19.88 -20.25
CA GLY A 8 7.46 -19.55 -20.35
C GLY A 8 7.18 -18.35 -19.43
N LEU A 9 6.45 -17.38 -19.94
CA LEU A 9 5.85 -16.29 -19.15
C LEU A 9 4.98 -16.89 -18.03
N ILE A 10 5.54 -17.01 -16.83
CA ILE A 10 4.82 -17.45 -15.64
C ILE A 10 3.78 -16.37 -15.32
N SER A 11 2.51 -16.72 -15.39
CA SER A 11 1.43 -15.80 -15.04
C SER A 11 1.52 -15.48 -13.53
N THR A 12 1.36 -14.22 -13.15
CA THR A 12 1.43 -13.77 -11.74
C THR A 12 0.45 -14.48 -10.80
N ASN A 13 -0.45 -15.33 -11.31
CA ASN A 13 -1.35 -16.17 -10.51
C ASN A 13 -0.67 -17.43 -9.93
N GLU A 14 0.48 -17.84 -10.42
CA GLU A 14 1.20 -19.03 -9.94
C GLU A 14 2.13 -18.75 -8.75
N ILE A 15 2.37 -17.45 -8.43
CA ILE A 15 3.31 -17.02 -7.39
C ILE A 15 2.59 -16.71 -6.07
N LEU A 16 1.28 -16.41 -6.10
CA LEU A 16 0.52 -16.06 -4.90
C LEU A 16 0.29 -17.27 -3.99
N PRO A 17 0.53 -17.17 -2.66
CA PRO A 17 0.10 -18.20 -1.71
C PRO A 17 -1.38 -18.55 -1.93
N GLY A 18 -1.74 -19.84 -1.87
CA GLY A 18 -3.07 -20.29 -2.29
C GLY A 18 -4.24 -19.61 -1.55
N SER A 19 -4.08 -19.33 -0.27
CA SER A 19 -5.06 -18.56 0.53
C SER A 19 -5.15 -17.10 0.09
N TYR A 20 -4.03 -16.47 -0.26
CA TYR A 20 -4.00 -15.09 -0.74
C TYR A 20 -4.80 -14.93 -2.04
N ALA A 21 -4.58 -15.83 -3.01
CA ALA A 21 -5.28 -15.80 -4.29
C ALA A 21 -6.79 -16.02 -4.14
N SER A 22 -7.23 -16.86 -3.20
CA SER A 22 -8.65 -17.07 -2.91
C SER A 22 -9.30 -15.83 -2.33
N TYR A 23 -8.71 -15.27 -1.27
CA TYR A 23 -9.24 -14.08 -0.62
C TYR A 23 -9.29 -12.86 -1.53
N ARG A 24 -8.27 -12.67 -2.39
CA ARG A 24 -8.30 -11.64 -3.42
C ARG A 24 -9.54 -11.75 -4.31
N ARG A 25 -9.87 -12.96 -4.79
CA ARG A 25 -11.05 -13.19 -5.65
C ARG A 25 -12.35 -12.90 -4.89
N GLU A 26 -12.46 -13.31 -3.64
CA GLU A 26 -13.64 -13.07 -2.81
C GLU A 26 -13.88 -11.57 -2.57
N VAL A 27 -12.81 -10.82 -2.25
CA VAL A 27 -12.89 -9.37 -2.07
C VAL A 27 -13.27 -8.67 -3.38
N GLU A 28 -12.66 -9.05 -4.50
CA GLU A 28 -12.98 -8.47 -5.80
C GLU A 28 -14.45 -8.73 -6.20
N ALA A 29 -14.95 -9.93 -5.95
CA ALA A 29 -16.36 -10.28 -6.21
C ALA A 29 -17.31 -9.42 -5.36
N GLU A 30 -17.01 -9.22 -4.07
CA GLU A 30 -17.82 -8.40 -3.18
C GLU A 30 -17.77 -6.91 -3.54
N LEU A 31 -16.60 -6.38 -3.92
CA LEU A 31 -16.47 -5.02 -4.48
C LEU A 31 -17.33 -4.84 -5.74
N LYS A 32 -17.30 -5.81 -6.66
CA LYS A 32 -18.15 -5.80 -7.85
C LYS A 32 -19.63 -5.80 -7.49
N ARG A 33 -20.04 -6.49 -6.42
CA ARG A 33 -21.42 -6.49 -5.93
C ARG A 33 -21.83 -5.12 -5.37
N ILE A 34 -20.92 -4.40 -4.72
CA ILE A 34 -21.20 -3.08 -4.10
C ILE A 34 -21.25 -1.97 -5.16
N ILE A 35 -20.31 -1.97 -6.11
CA ILE A 35 -20.10 -0.89 -7.08
C ILE A 35 -20.73 -1.22 -8.44
N GLY A 36 -20.65 -2.48 -8.87
CA GLY A 36 -20.91 -2.90 -10.25
C GLY A 36 -22.35 -2.67 -10.73
N SER A 37 -23.34 -2.77 -9.85
CA SER A 37 -24.77 -2.65 -10.19
C SER A 37 -25.35 -1.22 -10.13
N LYS A 38 -24.53 -0.24 -9.73
CA LYS A 38 -24.99 1.14 -9.56
C LYS A 38 -25.06 1.88 -10.91
N PRO A 39 -26.23 2.47 -11.28
CA PRO A 39 -26.43 3.01 -12.63
C PRO A 39 -25.89 4.44 -12.85
N SER A 40 -25.43 5.13 -11.81
CA SER A 40 -24.94 6.51 -11.93
C SER A 40 -23.57 6.56 -12.59
N ALA A 41 -23.33 7.57 -13.44
CA ALA A 41 -22.06 7.85 -14.10
C ALA A 41 -20.88 8.03 -13.09
N LEU A 42 -21.17 8.45 -11.85
CA LEU A 42 -20.17 8.49 -10.78
C LEU A 42 -19.51 7.11 -10.56
N TYR A 43 -20.31 6.04 -10.62
CA TYR A 43 -19.77 4.68 -10.45
C TYR A 43 -18.98 4.18 -11.67
N ASP A 44 -19.12 4.81 -12.84
CA ASP A 44 -18.24 4.54 -13.97
C ASP A 44 -16.80 4.98 -13.68
N LEU A 45 -16.63 6.10 -12.98
CA LEU A 45 -15.31 6.57 -12.54
C LEU A 45 -14.67 5.56 -11.57
N LEU A 46 -15.46 5.03 -10.61
CA LEU A 46 -14.99 4.01 -9.66
C LEU A 46 -14.62 2.71 -10.38
N ARG A 47 -15.45 2.23 -11.30
CA ARG A 47 -15.17 1.04 -12.13
C ARG A 47 -13.93 1.22 -12.98
N TYR A 48 -13.74 2.42 -13.55
CA TYR A 48 -12.55 2.79 -14.31
C TYR A 48 -11.32 2.73 -13.42
N HIS A 49 -11.31 3.41 -12.26
CA HIS A 49 -10.18 3.42 -11.34
C HIS A 49 -9.78 2.00 -10.92
N LEU A 50 -10.74 1.15 -10.60
CA LEU A 50 -10.53 -0.25 -10.24
C LEU A 50 -10.10 -1.16 -11.42
N GLY A 51 -9.99 -0.64 -12.65
CA GLY A 51 -9.54 -1.37 -13.81
C GLY A 51 -10.57 -2.32 -14.43
N TRP A 52 -11.86 -2.19 -14.08
CA TRP A 52 -12.90 -3.08 -14.59
C TRP A 52 -13.45 -2.64 -15.95
N GLN A 53 -13.30 -1.38 -16.29
CA GLN A 53 -13.70 -0.81 -17.58
C GLN A 53 -12.70 0.25 -18.07
N ASP A 54 -12.74 0.57 -19.37
CA ASP A 54 -12.02 1.68 -19.97
C ASP A 54 -12.77 3.02 -19.80
N ALA A 55 -12.23 4.11 -20.34
CA ALA A 55 -12.82 5.43 -20.27
C ALA A 55 -14.14 5.56 -21.06
N GLN A 56 -14.44 4.63 -21.96
CA GLN A 56 -15.68 4.52 -22.74
C GLN A 56 -16.68 3.54 -22.13
N SER A 57 -16.43 3.09 -20.89
CA SER A 57 -17.26 2.11 -20.16
C SER A 57 -17.30 0.71 -20.77
N HIS A 58 -16.34 0.35 -21.65
CA HIS A 58 -16.22 -1.01 -22.11
C HIS A 58 -15.49 -1.87 -21.08
N PRO A 59 -15.94 -3.10 -20.79
CA PRO A 59 -15.24 -3.99 -19.90
C PRO A 59 -13.79 -4.20 -20.34
N CYS A 60 -12.85 -3.96 -19.46
CA CYS A 60 -11.46 -4.28 -19.70
C CYS A 60 -10.95 -5.25 -18.60
N GLY A 61 -10.40 -6.39 -19.01
CA GLY A 61 -9.88 -7.41 -18.11
C GLY A 61 -8.48 -7.06 -17.55
N LYS A 62 -8.23 -5.78 -17.23
CA LYS A 62 -6.95 -5.37 -16.64
C LYS A 62 -6.91 -5.82 -15.17
N LYS A 63 -5.74 -6.24 -14.71
CA LYS A 63 -5.55 -6.72 -13.35
C LYS A 63 -5.81 -5.55 -12.38
N SER A 64 -6.79 -5.70 -11.50
CA SER A 64 -6.90 -4.90 -10.30
C SER A 64 -5.71 -5.18 -9.36
N GLY A 65 -5.39 -4.24 -8.46
CA GLY A 65 -4.23 -4.29 -7.57
C GLY A 65 -3.99 -5.58 -6.79
N LYS A 66 -3.02 -5.58 -5.90
CA LYS A 66 -2.60 -6.75 -5.08
C LYS A 66 -3.63 -7.12 -4.00
N PHE A 67 -4.51 -6.21 -3.59
CA PHE A 67 -5.46 -6.39 -2.47
C PHE A 67 -4.78 -6.74 -1.15
N THR A 68 -3.62 -6.17 -0.89
CA THR A 68 -2.79 -6.49 0.29
C THR A 68 -3.55 -6.28 1.59
N ARG A 69 -4.17 -5.12 1.75
CA ARG A 69 -4.87 -4.73 2.98
C ARG A 69 -6.07 -5.63 3.30
N PRO A 70 -7.00 -5.85 2.36
CA PRO A 70 -8.11 -6.76 2.60
C PRO A 70 -7.69 -8.20 2.85
N VAL A 71 -6.65 -8.70 2.15
CA VAL A 71 -6.14 -10.06 2.37
C VAL A 71 -5.52 -10.20 3.75
N LEU A 72 -4.73 -9.24 4.22
CA LEU A 72 -4.20 -9.22 5.58
C LEU A 72 -5.31 -9.22 6.64
N CYS A 73 -6.42 -8.51 6.41
CA CYS A 73 -7.59 -8.54 7.29
C CYS A 73 -8.21 -9.94 7.37
N LEU A 74 -8.44 -10.59 6.24
CA LEU A 74 -9.03 -11.95 6.21
C LEU A 74 -8.08 -13.00 6.81
N LEU A 75 -6.78 -12.92 6.52
CA LEU A 75 -5.78 -13.80 7.13
C LEU A 75 -5.67 -13.61 8.64
N SER A 76 -5.80 -12.37 9.14
CA SER A 76 -5.80 -12.07 10.57
C SER A 76 -7.03 -12.67 11.26
N CYS A 77 -8.21 -12.56 10.64
CA CYS A 77 -9.42 -13.24 11.10
C CYS A 77 -9.24 -14.77 11.18
N GLN A 78 -8.72 -15.36 10.11
CA GLN A 78 -8.46 -16.81 10.05
C GLN A 78 -7.48 -17.24 11.14
N ALA A 79 -6.41 -16.49 11.37
CA ALA A 79 -5.38 -16.80 12.36
C ALA A 79 -5.95 -16.90 13.79
N VAL A 80 -6.93 -16.06 14.14
CA VAL A 80 -7.61 -16.10 15.43
C VAL A 80 -8.84 -17.02 15.45
N GLY A 81 -9.06 -17.80 14.38
CA GLY A 81 -10.13 -18.81 14.31
C GLY A 81 -11.49 -18.29 13.90
N GLY A 82 -11.55 -17.10 13.29
CA GLY A 82 -12.78 -16.50 12.79
C GLY A 82 -13.23 -17.03 11.44
N ASN A 83 -14.49 -16.71 11.10
CA ASN A 83 -15.07 -17.00 9.79
C ASN A 83 -14.87 -15.80 8.84
N THR A 84 -14.01 -15.95 7.85
CA THR A 84 -13.65 -14.90 6.90
C THR A 84 -14.83 -14.39 6.07
N SER A 85 -15.81 -15.25 5.77
CA SER A 85 -17.01 -14.86 5.01
C SER A 85 -17.91 -13.87 5.78
N GLN A 86 -17.86 -13.91 7.11
CA GLN A 86 -18.63 -12.96 7.94
C GLN A 86 -17.98 -11.58 7.95
N ILE A 87 -16.64 -11.49 7.87
CA ILE A 87 -15.92 -10.21 7.91
C ILE A 87 -15.52 -9.69 6.54
N LEU A 88 -15.94 -10.33 5.46
CA LEU A 88 -15.67 -9.87 4.09
C LEU A 88 -16.05 -8.39 3.85
N PRO A 89 -17.15 -7.84 4.43
CA PRO A 89 -17.45 -6.42 4.35
C PRO A 89 -16.36 -5.52 4.95
N ALA A 90 -15.66 -5.96 6.00
CA ALA A 90 -14.54 -5.21 6.58
C ALA A 90 -13.32 -5.21 5.66
N ALA A 91 -13.00 -6.35 5.05
CA ALA A 91 -11.95 -6.43 4.05
C ALA A 91 -12.21 -5.49 2.86
N VAL A 92 -13.44 -5.45 2.37
CA VAL A 92 -13.86 -4.54 1.30
C VAL A 92 -13.74 -3.07 1.72
N SER A 93 -14.10 -2.73 2.97
CA SER A 93 -13.99 -1.35 3.46
C SER A 93 -12.55 -0.84 3.42
N LEU A 94 -11.59 -1.69 3.78
CA LEU A 94 -10.15 -1.37 3.73
C LEU A 94 -9.66 -1.12 2.29
N GLU A 95 -10.13 -1.90 1.33
CA GLU A 95 -9.80 -1.69 -0.08
C GLU A 95 -10.42 -0.40 -0.63
N LEU A 96 -11.65 -0.09 -0.22
CA LEU A 96 -12.30 1.17 -0.60
C LEU A 96 -11.56 2.39 -0.04
N ILE A 97 -11.12 2.36 1.22
CA ILE A 97 -10.29 3.41 1.81
C ILE A 97 -8.96 3.53 1.07
N HIS A 98 -8.32 2.42 0.74
CA HIS A 98 -7.08 2.46 -0.03
C HIS A 98 -7.29 3.14 -1.39
N ASN A 99 -8.34 2.75 -2.13
CA ASN A 99 -8.61 3.34 -3.45
C ASN A 99 -9.08 4.80 -3.36
N PHE A 100 -9.81 5.19 -2.29
CA PHE A 100 -10.08 6.59 -1.99
C PHE A 100 -8.78 7.39 -1.91
N SER A 101 -7.82 6.92 -1.08
CA SER A 101 -6.55 7.62 -0.90
C SER A 101 -5.74 7.71 -2.21
N LEU A 102 -5.75 6.66 -3.05
CA LEU A 102 -5.06 6.70 -4.34
C LEU A 102 -5.67 7.72 -5.32
N ILE A 103 -7.00 7.89 -5.32
CA ILE A 103 -7.65 8.89 -6.21
C ILE A 103 -7.29 10.31 -5.76
N HIS A 104 -7.26 10.59 -4.46
CA HIS A 104 -6.91 11.90 -3.93
C HIS A 104 -5.42 12.19 -4.07
N ASP A 105 -4.56 11.21 -3.80
CA ASP A 105 -3.12 11.24 -4.01
C ASP A 105 -2.76 11.61 -5.48
N ASP A 106 -3.46 11.00 -6.47
CA ASP A 106 -3.29 11.34 -7.87
C ASP A 106 -3.55 12.83 -8.17
N ILE A 107 -4.52 13.46 -7.48
CA ILE A 107 -4.85 14.89 -7.63
C ILE A 107 -3.77 15.74 -6.98
N GLU A 108 -3.40 15.40 -5.74
CA GLU A 108 -2.45 16.13 -4.90
C GLU A 108 -1.05 16.14 -5.50
N ASP A 109 -0.60 14.99 -6.04
CA ASP A 109 0.68 14.83 -6.72
C ASP A 109 0.64 15.28 -8.20
N ALA A 110 -0.49 15.76 -8.72
CA ALA A 110 -0.71 16.04 -10.13
C ALA A 110 -0.33 14.86 -11.06
N SER A 111 -0.43 13.64 -10.58
CA SER A 111 -0.06 12.41 -11.29
C SER A 111 -1.00 12.14 -12.46
N CYS A 112 -0.49 12.24 -13.68
CA CYS A 112 -1.30 12.02 -14.90
C CYS A 112 -1.61 10.55 -15.18
N GLU A 113 -0.79 9.63 -14.65
CA GLU A 113 -0.90 8.20 -14.91
C GLU A 113 -0.74 7.36 -13.64
N ARG A 114 -1.50 6.25 -13.58
CA ARG A 114 -1.40 5.19 -12.57
C ARG A 114 -1.59 3.82 -13.24
N HIS A 115 -0.67 2.91 -13.01
CA HIS A 115 -0.65 1.57 -13.65
C HIS A 115 -0.79 1.66 -15.19
N HIS A 116 -0.03 2.56 -15.82
CA HIS A 116 -0.05 2.81 -17.28
C HIS A 116 -1.43 3.20 -17.82
N ARG A 117 -2.24 3.87 -16.99
CA ARG A 117 -3.54 4.43 -17.38
C ARG A 117 -3.64 5.85 -16.88
N SER A 118 -4.30 6.70 -17.66
CA SER A 118 -4.61 8.06 -17.21
C SER A 118 -5.41 8.02 -15.91
N THR A 119 -5.09 8.93 -14.99
CA THR A 119 -5.78 9.03 -13.70
C THR A 119 -7.21 9.59 -13.86
N VAL A 120 -8.06 9.40 -12.84
CA VAL A 120 -9.45 9.87 -12.88
C VAL A 120 -9.50 11.39 -13.06
N TRP A 121 -8.66 12.15 -12.33
CA TRP A 121 -8.64 13.60 -12.46
C TRP A 121 -8.18 14.07 -13.83
N LYS A 122 -7.28 13.34 -14.47
CA LYS A 122 -6.78 13.66 -15.82
C LYS A 122 -7.87 13.53 -16.89
N LEU A 123 -8.76 12.55 -16.75
CA LEU A 123 -9.83 12.29 -17.72
C LEU A 123 -11.09 13.11 -17.46
N TRP A 124 -11.49 13.26 -16.19
CA TRP A 124 -12.78 13.87 -15.82
C TRP A 124 -12.65 15.15 -14.99
N GLY A 125 -11.43 15.62 -14.75
CA GLY A 125 -11.13 16.81 -13.96
C GLY A 125 -11.12 16.56 -12.46
N GLN A 126 -10.43 17.46 -11.73
CA GLN A 126 -10.28 17.39 -10.27
C GLN A 126 -11.61 17.31 -9.52
N PRO A 127 -12.68 18.11 -9.84
CA PRO A 127 -13.94 18.04 -9.10
C PRO A 127 -14.59 16.67 -9.13
N GLN A 128 -14.53 15.97 -10.27
CA GLN A 128 -15.12 14.63 -10.39
C GLN A 128 -14.24 13.55 -9.72
N ALA A 129 -12.94 13.73 -9.72
CA ALA A 129 -12.03 12.83 -9.00
C ALA A 129 -12.21 12.96 -7.48
N ILE A 130 -12.42 14.17 -6.95
CA ILE A 130 -12.78 14.39 -5.53
C ILE A 130 -14.09 13.65 -5.21
N ASN A 131 -15.15 13.84 -6.02
CA ASN A 131 -16.41 13.14 -5.83
C ASN A 131 -16.25 11.60 -5.86
N ALA A 132 -15.39 11.08 -6.73
CA ALA A 132 -15.10 9.66 -6.82
C ALA A 132 -14.40 9.13 -5.56
N GLY A 133 -13.39 9.83 -5.06
CA GLY A 133 -12.71 9.50 -3.82
C GLY A 133 -13.66 9.53 -2.62
N ASP A 134 -14.39 10.62 -2.43
CA ASP A 134 -15.37 10.78 -1.34
C ASP A 134 -16.45 9.68 -1.37
N SER A 135 -16.84 9.26 -2.56
CA SER A 135 -17.80 8.15 -2.71
C SER A 135 -17.20 6.82 -2.25
N MET A 136 -15.93 6.53 -2.54
CA MET A 136 -15.25 5.34 -2.03
C MET A 136 -15.13 5.39 -0.50
N PHE A 137 -14.78 6.56 0.05
CA PHE A 137 -14.72 6.77 1.50
C PHE A 137 -16.08 6.49 2.17
N ALA A 138 -17.16 7.06 1.65
CA ALA A 138 -18.52 6.82 2.17
C ALA A 138 -18.94 5.35 2.05
N LEU A 139 -18.66 4.70 0.91
CA LEU A 139 -18.96 3.28 0.68
C LEU A 139 -18.19 2.37 1.65
N ALA A 140 -16.99 2.74 2.09
CA ALA A 140 -16.20 1.97 3.04
C ALA A 140 -16.93 1.86 4.39
N TYR A 141 -17.46 2.95 4.92
CA TYR A 141 -18.23 2.92 6.17
C TYR A 141 -19.57 2.19 6.02
N LEU A 142 -20.24 2.36 4.88
CA LEU A 142 -21.46 1.58 4.58
C LEU A 142 -21.16 0.08 4.48
N ALA A 143 -20.00 -0.31 3.97
CA ALA A 143 -19.59 -1.71 3.95
C ALA A 143 -19.39 -2.25 5.37
N LEU A 144 -18.74 -1.52 6.28
CA LEU A 144 -18.60 -1.94 7.68
C LEU A 144 -19.95 -2.17 8.38
N LEU A 145 -20.95 -1.33 8.11
CA LEU A 145 -22.27 -1.50 8.70
C LEU A 145 -22.96 -2.82 8.29
N LYS A 146 -22.62 -3.39 7.12
CA LYS A 146 -23.12 -4.70 6.67
C LYS A 146 -22.62 -5.88 7.51
N LEU A 147 -21.59 -5.69 8.35
CA LEU A 147 -21.15 -6.71 9.30
C LEU A 147 -22.29 -7.15 10.26
N ARG A 148 -23.24 -6.24 10.56
CA ARG A 148 -24.43 -6.58 11.35
C ARG A 148 -25.32 -7.61 10.65
N GLU A 149 -25.48 -7.48 9.34
CA GLU A 149 -26.25 -8.44 8.52
C GLU A 149 -25.55 -9.81 8.46
N LYS A 150 -24.24 -9.85 8.75
CA LYS A 150 -23.42 -11.07 8.85
C LYS A 150 -23.39 -11.68 10.26
N GLY A 151 -24.15 -11.13 11.21
CA GLY A 151 -24.24 -11.62 12.58
C GLY A 151 -23.11 -11.15 13.52
N ILE A 152 -22.31 -10.15 13.11
CA ILE A 152 -21.30 -9.55 13.99
C ILE A 152 -21.99 -8.62 15.00
N ALA A 153 -21.63 -8.76 16.27
CA ALA A 153 -22.17 -7.93 17.36
C ALA A 153 -21.87 -6.44 17.14
N GLU A 154 -22.84 -5.59 17.46
CA GLU A 154 -22.78 -4.15 17.24
C GLU A 154 -21.52 -3.50 17.84
N ILE A 155 -21.16 -3.89 19.06
CA ILE A 155 -19.97 -3.36 19.75
C ILE A 155 -18.68 -3.65 18.97
N LYS A 156 -18.58 -4.81 18.30
CA LYS A 156 -17.42 -5.15 17.45
C LYS A 156 -17.44 -4.33 16.17
N VAL A 157 -18.61 -4.08 15.58
CA VAL A 157 -18.76 -3.21 14.41
C VAL A 157 -18.35 -1.78 14.73
N MET A 158 -18.82 -1.23 15.86
CA MET A 158 -18.42 0.12 16.32
C MET A 158 -16.92 0.22 16.57
N ARG A 159 -16.31 -0.84 17.11
CA ARG A 159 -14.85 -0.93 17.28
C ARG A 159 -14.12 -0.90 15.93
N ALA A 160 -14.56 -1.69 14.95
CA ALA A 160 -13.97 -1.68 13.62
C ALA A 160 -14.10 -0.32 12.92
N ILE A 161 -15.25 0.36 13.05
CA ILE A 161 -15.48 1.71 12.54
C ILE A 161 -14.51 2.70 13.18
N ARG A 162 -14.31 2.63 14.51
CA ARG A 162 -13.34 3.48 15.21
C ARG A 162 -11.92 3.26 14.73
N VAL A 163 -11.46 2.00 14.66
CA VAL A 163 -10.11 1.65 14.19
C VAL A 163 -9.87 2.13 12.76
N LEU A 164 -10.86 1.96 11.87
CA LEU A 164 -10.77 2.46 10.50
C LEU A 164 -10.71 3.99 10.46
N GLY A 165 -11.53 4.68 11.25
CA GLY A 165 -11.56 6.13 11.34
C GLY A 165 -10.24 6.72 11.83
N GLU A 166 -9.67 6.14 12.89
CA GLU A 166 -8.34 6.51 13.42
C GLU A 166 -7.25 6.32 12.35
N ALA A 167 -7.26 5.19 11.65
CA ALA A 167 -6.31 4.94 10.58
C ALA A 167 -6.48 5.88 9.37
N CYS A 168 -7.71 6.26 9.02
CA CYS A 168 -7.97 7.27 8.00
C CYS A 168 -7.42 8.64 8.39
N LEU A 169 -7.57 9.04 9.66
CA LEU A 169 -7.02 10.29 10.16
C LEU A 169 -5.48 10.28 10.09
N GLU A 170 -4.85 9.20 10.56
CA GLU A 170 -3.39 9.05 10.46
C GLU A 170 -2.92 9.08 9.00
N LEU A 171 -3.65 8.44 8.08
CA LEU A 171 -3.35 8.46 6.65
C LEU A 171 -3.38 9.90 6.10
N CYS A 172 -4.40 10.69 6.44
CA CYS A 172 -4.49 12.09 6.03
C CYS A 172 -3.36 12.94 6.64
N GLU A 173 -3.01 12.72 7.91
CA GLU A 173 -1.87 13.38 8.55
C GLU A 173 -0.55 12.99 7.88
N GLY A 174 -0.40 11.71 7.48
CA GLY A 174 0.76 11.22 6.75
C GLY A 174 0.89 11.85 5.37
N GLN A 175 -0.21 11.96 4.63
CA GLN A 175 -0.25 12.62 3.33
C GLN A 175 0.06 14.13 3.44
N TYR A 176 -0.48 14.80 4.46
CA TYR A 176 -0.13 16.18 4.75
C TYR A 176 1.39 16.36 4.97
N LEU A 177 2.02 15.45 5.73
CA LEU A 177 3.47 15.49 5.95
C LEU A 177 4.26 15.22 4.66
N ASP A 178 3.81 14.29 3.84
CA ASP A 178 4.46 13.97 2.57
C ASP A 178 4.54 15.20 1.66
N ILE A 179 3.41 15.87 1.44
CA ILE A 179 3.34 17.12 0.66
C ILE A 179 4.18 18.24 1.31
N ALA A 180 4.08 18.40 2.63
CA ALA A 180 4.83 19.44 3.33
C ALA A 180 6.36 19.24 3.22
N TYR A 181 6.80 17.98 3.21
CA TYR A 181 8.21 17.63 3.11
C TYR A 181 8.79 17.83 1.71
N GLU A 182 7.98 17.88 0.65
CA GLU A 182 8.47 18.20 -0.69
C GLU A 182 9.15 19.57 -0.73
N ALA A 183 8.56 20.56 -0.07
CA ALA A 183 9.06 21.93 -0.01
C ALA A 183 10.13 22.16 1.09
N CYS A 184 10.29 21.19 2.02
CA CYS A 184 11.20 21.35 3.16
C CYS A 184 12.61 20.88 2.81
N GLY A 185 13.65 21.70 3.06
CA GLY A 185 15.06 21.36 2.79
C GLY A 185 15.64 20.29 3.76
N ASP A 186 15.20 20.31 5.02
CA ASP A 186 15.86 19.66 6.15
C ASP A 186 15.04 18.47 6.70
N VAL A 187 14.46 17.65 5.82
CA VAL A 187 13.73 16.44 6.22
C VAL A 187 14.72 15.39 6.69
N THR A 188 14.53 14.89 7.92
CA THR A 188 15.36 13.84 8.51
C THR A 188 14.82 12.44 8.23
N THR A 189 15.66 11.41 8.40
CA THR A 189 15.21 10.00 8.33
C THR A 189 14.13 9.69 9.37
N GLU A 190 14.16 10.33 10.55
CA GLU A 190 13.12 10.20 11.58
C GLU A 190 11.78 10.81 11.10
N ASP A 191 11.83 12.00 10.50
CA ASP A 191 10.64 12.64 9.91
C ASP A 191 10.03 11.76 8.81
N TYR A 192 10.87 11.23 7.93
CA TYR A 192 10.42 10.30 6.90
C TYR A 192 9.74 9.06 7.48
N LEU A 193 10.35 8.41 8.47
CA LEU A 193 9.74 7.24 9.13
C LEU A 193 8.43 7.58 9.82
N ARG A 194 8.30 8.77 10.41
CA ARG A 194 7.04 9.27 10.98
C ARG A 194 5.97 9.42 9.90
N MET A 195 6.31 9.99 8.76
CA MET A 195 5.41 10.19 7.64
C MET A 195 4.90 8.85 7.08
N ILE A 196 5.78 7.89 6.73
CA ILE A 196 5.36 6.60 6.17
C ILE A 196 4.62 5.73 7.19
N THR A 197 4.91 5.88 8.48
CA THR A 197 4.16 5.21 9.54
C THR A 197 2.70 5.64 9.50
N LYS A 198 2.42 6.92 9.26
CA LYS A 198 1.07 7.46 9.14
C LYS A 198 0.45 7.19 7.76
N LYS A 199 1.12 7.57 6.67
CA LYS A 199 0.60 7.47 5.30
C LYS A 199 0.34 6.01 4.87
N THR A 200 1.27 5.10 5.16
CA THR A 200 1.24 3.73 4.65
C THR A 200 0.92 2.69 5.73
N ALA A 201 1.62 2.74 6.87
CA ALA A 201 1.54 1.67 7.85
C ALA A 201 0.27 1.71 8.70
N ALA A 202 -0.36 2.87 8.91
CA ALA A 202 -1.59 2.99 9.68
C ALA A 202 -2.73 2.13 9.11
N LEU A 203 -2.95 2.16 7.80
CA LEU A 203 -4.00 1.35 7.17
C LEU A 203 -3.65 -0.15 7.14
N MET A 204 -2.37 -0.53 7.10
CA MET A 204 -1.96 -1.93 7.25
C MET A 204 -2.15 -2.43 8.68
N ALA A 205 -1.85 -1.60 9.68
CA ALA A 205 -2.14 -1.88 11.08
C ALA A 205 -3.65 -2.04 11.35
N ALA A 206 -4.47 -1.15 10.77
CA ALA A 206 -5.91 -1.27 10.83
C ALA A 206 -6.40 -2.57 10.18
N SER A 207 -5.83 -2.98 9.06
CA SER A 207 -6.21 -4.19 8.34
C SER A 207 -6.06 -5.44 9.22
N THR A 208 -4.92 -5.60 9.86
CA THR A 208 -4.64 -6.76 10.72
C THR A 208 -5.41 -6.71 12.03
N SER A 209 -5.52 -5.53 12.66
CA SER A 209 -6.26 -5.38 13.91
C SER A 209 -7.77 -5.51 13.75
N ILE A 210 -8.37 -5.01 12.66
CA ILE A 210 -9.80 -5.18 12.36
C ILE A 210 -10.11 -6.67 12.15
N GLY A 211 -9.27 -7.38 11.39
CA GLY A 211 -9.43 -8.82 11.18
C GLY A 211 -9.47 -9.62 12.49
N ALA A 212 -8.62 -9.25 13.45
CA ALA A 212 -8.59 -9.88 14.76
C ALA A 212 -9.74 -9.44 15.68
N CYS A 213 -9.97 -8.12 15.82
CA CYS A 213 -10.92 -7.57 16.81
C CYS A 213 -12.39 -7.88 16.50
N LEU A 214 -12.73 -8.19 15.26
CA LEU A 214 -14.07 -8.68 14.90
C LEU A 214 -14.35 -10.10 15.41
N VAL A 215 -13.29 -10.86 15.73
CA VAL A 215 -13.41 -12.26 16.20
C VAL A 215 -13.21 -12.36 17.70
N ILE A 216 -12.12 -11.81 18.22
CA ILE A 216 -11.70 -11.95 19.62
C ILE A 216 -11.84 -10.64 20.40
N GLU A 217 -11.91 -10.76 21.74
CA GLU A 217 -12.03 -9.63 22.67
C GLU A 217 -10.71 -9.35 23.41
N ASP A 218 -9.72 -10.26 23.33
CA ASP A 218 -8.41 -10.05 23.98
C ASP A 218 -7.65 -8.91 23.32
N GLU A 219 -7.68 -7.74 23.98
CA GLU A 219 -7.03 -6.50 23.53
C GLU A 219 -5.52 -6.66 23.36
N ARG A 220 -4.88 -7.53 24.13
CA ARG A 220 -3.44 -7.78 24.01
C ARG A 220 -3.12 -8.48 22.69
N ILE A 221 -3.90 -9.50 22.32
CA ILE A 221 -3.71 -10.18 21.03
C ILE A 221 -3.99 -9.21 19.88
N VAL A 222 -5.09 -8.44 19.95
CA VAL A 222 -5.40 -7.42 18.93
C VAL A 222 -4.27 -6.39 18.80
N SER A 223 -3.66 -5.97 19.91
CA SER A 223 -2.49 -5.08 19.89
C SER A 223 -1.29 -5.70 19.18
N TYR A 224 -1.04 -7.00 19.34
CA TYR A 224 0.03 -7.67 18.58
C TYR A 224 -0.25 -7.69 17.06
N PHE A 225 -1.50 -7.90 16.64
CA PHE A 225 -1.87 -7.79 15.24
C PHE A 225 -1.71 -6.36 14.70
N HIS A 226 -2.07 -5.35 15.50
CA HIS A 226 -1.84 -3.96 15.14
C HIS A 226 -0.34 -3.68 14.92
N GLU A 227 0.51 -4.05 15.87
CA GLU A 227 1.96 -3.85 15.79
C GLU A 227 2.62 -4.67 14.67
N PHE A 228 2.09 -5.87 14.37
CA PHE A 228 2.48 -6.66 13.21
C PHE A 228 2.21 -5.90 11.91
N GLY A 229 0.96 -5.46 11.72
CA GLY A 229 0.56 -4.73 10.52
C GLY A 229 1.30 -3.40 10.36
N LYS A 230 1.51 -2.66 11.46
CA LYS A 230 2.27 -1.41 11.49
C LYS A 230 3.72 -1.61 11.05
N SER A 231 4.41 -2.58 11.66
CA SER A 231 5.80 -2.87 11.33
C SER A 231 5.94 -3.38 9.89
N LEU A 232 5.04 -4.25 9.45
CA LEU A 232 5.01 -4.73 8.08
C LEU A 232 4.75 -3.60 7.07
N GLY A 233 3.89 -2.64 7.42
CA GLY A 233 3.59 -1.48 6.58
C GLY A 233 4.79 -0.56 6.38
N VAL A 234 5.58 -0.34 7.45
CA VAL A 234 6.84 0.43 7.35
C VAL A 234 7.85 -0.33 6.49
N ALA A 235 8.07 -1.63 6.74
CA ALA A 235 8.97 -2.45 5.92
C ALA A 235 8.57 -2.44 4.45
N TYR A 236 7.27 -2.58 4.17
CA TYR A 236 6.73 -2.57 2.81
C TYR A 236 6.98 -1.24 2.08
N GLN A 237 6.83 -0.09 2.76
CA GLN A 237 7.12 1.20 2.14
C GLN A 237 8.62 1.38 1.88
N ILE A 238 9.49 0.97 2.81
CA ILE A 238 10.94 1.02 2.60
C ILE A 238 11.35 0.12 1.43
N HIS A 239 10.75 -1.06 1.31
CA HIS A 239 10.94 -1.96 0.17
C HIS A 239 10.56 -1.29 -1.15
N ASP A 240 9.39 -0.64 -1.21
CA ASP A 240 8.93 0.11 -2.38
C ASP A 240 9.92 1.23 -2.78
N ASP A 241 10.45 1.97 -1.81
CA ASP A 241 11.46 3.00 -2.02
C ASP A 241 12.79 2.44 -2.58
N ILE A 242 13.22 1.28 -2.08
CA ILE A 242 14.41 0.59 -2.60
C ILE A 242 14.19 0.18 -4.05
N LEU A 243 13.05 -0.40 -4.36
CA LEU A 243 12.69 -0.81 -5.72
C LEU A 243 12.55 0.39 -6.67
N GLY A 244 12.03 1.51 -6.20
CA GLY A 244 11.88 2.76 -6.97
C GLY A 244 13.22 3.35 -7.45
N ILE A 245 14.36 2.97 -6.83
CA ILE A 245 15.68 3.47 -7.19
C ILE A 245 16.56 2.36 -7.82
N TRP A 246 16.54 1.14 -7.28
CA TRP A 246 17.45 0.04 -7.66
C TRP A 246 16.76 -1.19 -8.24
N GLY A 247 15.45 -1.16 -8.41
CA GLY A 247 14.71 -2.29 -8.99
C GLY A 247 15.02 -2.50 -10.48
N ALA A 248 14.60 -3.61 -11.08
CA ALA A 248 14.76 -3.89 -12.49
C ALA A 248 13.58 -3.33 -13.30
N GLU A 249 13.85 -2.53 -14.33
CA GLU A 249 12.81 -1.90 -15.19
C GLU A 249 11.81 -2.90 -15.77
N GLU A 250 12.30 -4.07 -16.19
CA GLU A 250 11.47 -5.12 -16.77
C GLU A 250 10.42 -5.69 -15.80
N LYS A 251 10.62 -5.52 -14.49
CA LYS A 251 9.77 -6.10 -13.46
C LYS A 251 8.80 -5.10 -12.83
N ILE A 252 9.17 -3.83 -12.74
CA ILE A 252 8.45 -2.81 -11.94
C ILE A 252 7.30 -2.18 -12.70
N GLY A 253 7.32 -2.23 -14.05
CA GLY A 253 6.25 -1.63 -14.87
C GLY A 253 6.12 -0.09 -14.73
N LYS A 254 7.07 0.56 -14.03
CA LYS A 254 7.34 1.99 -14.01
C LYS A 254 8.80 2.16 -14.43
N SER A 255 9.15 3.30 -15.00
CA SER A 255 10.55 3.68 -15.17
C SER A 255 11.22 3.61 -13.79
N VAL A 256 12.18 2.71 -13.64
CA VAL A 256 13.11 2.73 -12.51
C VAL A 256 13.75 4.10 -12.54
N LYS A 257 13.75 4.82 -11.42
CA LYS A 257 14.19 6.20 -11.33
C LYS A 257 13.08 7.26 -11.42
N SER A 258 11.80 6.85 -11.60
CA SER A 258 10.68 7.81 -11.59
C SER A 258 10.62 8.62 -10.31
N ASP A 259 10.97 8.03 -9.16
CA ASP A 259 10.98 8.71 -7.87
C ASP A 259 12.07 9.79 -7.79
N ILE A 260 13.23 9.57 -8.43
CA ILE A 260 14.30 10.58 -8.53
C ILE A 260 13.85 11.72 -9.46
N LEU A 261 13.30 11.40 -10.62
CA LEU A 261 12.81 12.41 -11.58
C LEU A 261 11.69 13.26 -10.99
N GLN A 262 10.81 12.67 -10.18
CA GLN A 262 9.75 13.35 -9.44
C GLN A 262 10.28 14.05 -8.16
N LYS A 263 11.58 13.96 -7.88
CA LYS A 263 12.22 14.52 -6.68
C LYS A 263 11.61 14.04 -5.36
N LYS A 264 11.02 12.84 -5.35
CA LYS A 264 10.44 12.27 -4.14
C LYS A 264 11.51 12.08 -3.08
N LYS A 265 11.20 12.50 -1.86
CA LYS A 265 12.06 12.31 -0.70
C LYS A 265 11.85 10.94 -0.08
N THR A 266 12.23 9.88 -0.83
CA THR A 266 12.24 8.50 -0.35
C THR A 266 13.29 8.30 0.74
N LEU A 267 13.20 7.22 1.53
CA LEU A 267 14.17 6.95 2.60
C LEU A 267 15.63 7.02 2.12
N PRO A 268 16.02 6.38 0.99
CA PRO A 268 17.40 6.48 0.51
C PRO A 268 17.84 7.91 0.19
N VAL A 269 16.95 8.71 -0.38
CA VAL A 269 17.23 10.10 -0.74
C VAL A 269 17.43 10.95 0.52
N VAL A 270 16.51 10.84 1.49
CA VAL A 270 16.62 11.55 2.77
C VAL A 270 17.90 11.16 3.49
N TYR A 271 18.20 9.87 3.60
CA TYR A 271 19.46 9.41 4.20
C TYR A 271 20.69 9.95 3.45
N GLY A 272 20.66 9.94 2.11
CA GLY A 272 21.73 10.50 1.27
C GLY A 272 21.96 11.99 1.53
N LEU A 273 20.88 12.78 1.63
CA LEU A 273 20.97 14.22 1.95
C LEU A 273 21.53 14.48 3.35
N GLU A 274 21.18 13.67 4.36
CA GLU A 274 21.70 13.77 5.71
C GLU A 274 23.19 13.36 5.81
N ASN A 275 23.59 12.28 5.16
CA ASN A 275 24.84 11.59 5.45
C ASN A 275 25.93 11.75 4.39
N SER A 276 25.62 12.26 3.19
CA SER A 276 26.63 12.61 2.18
C SER A 276 27.54 13.73 2.67
N ARG A 277 28.78 13.77 2.16
CA ARG A 277 29.79 14.75 2.57
C ARG A 277 30.46 15.40 1.36
N GLY A 278 31.03 16.58 1.58
CA GLY A 278 31.86 17.28 0.59
C GLY A 278 31.10 17.58 -0.72
N LYS A 279 31.69 17.19 -1.84
CA LYS A 279 31.12 17.43 -3.18
C LYS A 279 29.81 16.68 -3.43
N ASP A 280 29.71 15.46 -2.92
CA ASP A 280 28.48 14.65 -3.09
C ASP A 280 27.30 15.31 -2.40
N LYS A 281 27.48 15.83 -1.18
CA LYS A 281 26.42 16.57 -0.46
C LYS A 281 25.98 17.79 -1.23
N GLN A 282 26.92 18.64 -1.64
CA GLN A 282 26.64 19.87 -2.39
C GLN A 282 25.90 19.57 -3.70
N ARG A 283 26.30 18.48 -4.39
CA ARG A 283 25.66 18.10 -5.65
C ARG A 283 24.24 17.60 -5.45
N LEU A 284 24.03 16.75 -4.47
CA LEU A 284 22.70 16.18 -4.15
C LEU A 284 21.74 17.30 -3.71
N GLU A 285 22.17 18.19 -2.81
CA GLU A 285 21.39 19.37 -2.38
C GLU A 285 21.04 20.26 -3.57
N LYS A 286 22.00 20.51 -4.48
CA LYS A 286 21.78 21.32 -5.68
C LYS A 286 20.70 20.68 -6.58
N LEU A 287 20.79 19.37 -6.85
CA LEU A 287 19.83 18.66 -7.71
C LEU A 287 18.42 18.67 -7.12
N TYR A 288 18.29 18.42 -5.82
CA TYR A 288 16.99 18.41 -5.15
C TYR A 288 16.42 19.82 -4.88
N SER A 289 17.22 20.89 -5.02
CA SER A 289 16.75 22.30 -4.97
C SER A 289 16.29 22.84 -6.33
N GLN A 290 16.62 22.20 -7.46
CA GLN A 290 16.18 22.61 -8.81
C GLN A 290 14.68 22.37 -9.02
N GLU A 291 14.08 22.96 -10.03
CA GLU A 291 12.68 22.70 -10.42
C GLU A 291 12.47 21.25 -10.88
N SER A 292 13.39 20.71 -11.69
CA SER A 292 13.39 19.33 -12.20
C SER A 292 14.77 18.68 -12.07
N ILE A 293 14.80 17.37 -12.02
CA ILE A 293 16.00 16.56 -12.22
C ILE A 293 15.91 15.97 -13.62
N GLU A 294 16.94 16.19 -14.44
CA GLU A 294 16.97 15.68 -15.81
C GLU A 294 17.41 14.21 -15.82
N GLU A 295 17.00 13.44 -16.85
CA GLU A 295 17.34 12.03 -16.99
C GLU A 295 18.86 11.75 -16.92
N GLU A 296 19.66 12.69 -17.43
CA GLU A 296 21.13 12.63 -17.42
C GLU A 296 21.71 12.67 -15.99
N ASP A 297 21.07 13.38 -15.08
CA ASP A 297 21.50 13.54 -13.68
C ASP A 297 21.11 12.33 -12.79
N VAL A 298 20.14 11.52 -13.21
CA VAL A 298 19.63 10.42 -12.40
C VAL A 298 20.71 9.40 -12.05
N THR A 299 21.58 9.07 -13.01
CA THR A 299 22.69 8.12 -12.78
C THR A 299 23.64 8.65 -11.71
N GLU A 300 23.96 9.95 -11.73
CA GLU A 300 24.82 10.60 -10.74
C GLU A 300 24.16 10.57 -9.34
N VAL A 301 22.85 10.84 -9.25
CA VAL A 301 22.10 10.73 -7.98
C VAL A 301 22.24 9.31 -7.41
N VAL A 302 21.98 8.27 -8.20
CA VAL A 302 22.10 6.86 -7.78
C VAL A 302 23.53 6.54 -7.28
N GLU A 303 24.55 7.02 -7.98
CA GLU A 303 25.95 6.83 -7.57
C GLU A 303 26.25 7.52 -6.24
N ILE A 304 25.76 8.76 -6.02
CA ILE A 304 25.93 9.46 -4.74
C ILE A 304 25.22 8.69 -3.63
N LEU A 305 23.98 8.21 -3.84
CA LEU A 305 23.26 7.39 -2.87
C LEU A 305 23.99 6.09 -2.53
N ASN A 306 24.62 5.44 -3.52
CA ASN A 306 25.45 4.25 -3.28
C ASN A 306 26.69 4.58 -2.44
N ARG A 307 27.41 5.67 -2.75
CA ARG A 307 28.59 6.09 -1.99
C ARG A 307 28.26 6.56 -0.57
N SER A 308 27.10 7.13 -0.34
CA SER A 308 26.63 7.53 1.00
C SER A 308 26.25 6.35 1.89
N GLY A 309 26.09 5.13 1.31
CA GLY A 309 25.62 3.94 2.04
C GLY A 309 24.09 3.88 2.16
N ALA A 310 23.34 4.75 1.48
CA ALA A 310 21.89 4.85 1.58
C ALA A 310 21.17 3.52 1.26
N ARG A 311 21.67 2.77 0.27
CA ARG A 311 21.12 1.47 -0.09
C ARG A 311 21.20 0.46 1.05
N GLY A 312 22.40 0.32 1.65
CA GLY A 312 22.63 -0.60 2.78
C GLY A 312 21.79 -0.22 3.98
N TYR A 313 21.75 1.07 4.34
CA TYR A 313 20.91 1.56 5.42
C TYR A 313 19.42 1.24 5.23
N ALA A 314 18.88 1.49 4.04
CA ALA A 314 17.48 1.20 3.74
C ALA A 314 17.18 -0.31 3.82
N GLN A 315 18.06 -1.16 3.29
CA GLN A 315 17.93 -2.62 3.37
C GLN A 315 17.99 -3.14 4.82
N ASP A 316 18.92 -2.64 5.62
CA ASP A 316 19.03 -3.03 7.03
C ASP A 316 17.79 -2.61 7.82
N LEU A 317 17.27 -1.42 7.56
CA LEU A 317 16.08 -0.91 8.25
C LEU A 317 14.80 -1.67 7.81
N GLU A 318 14.64 -1.98 6.53
CA GLU A 318 13.60 -2.85 5.98
C GLU A 318 13.57 -4.18 6.74
N GLN A 319 14.73 -4.85 6.85
CA GLN A 319 14.84 -6.13 7.52
C GLN A 319 14.54 -6.02 9.02
N GLN A 320 14.94 -4.95 9.68
CA GLN A 320 14.62 -4.71 11.10
C GLN A 320 13.11 -4.61 11.31
N TYR A 321 12.39 -3.84 10.49
CA TYR A 321 10.94 -3.71 10.59
C TYR A 321 10.21 -5.00 10.20
N TYR A 322 10.68 -5.73 9.20
CA TYR A 322 10.14 -7.03 8.83
C TYR A 322 10.29 -8.06 9.98
N HIS A 323 11.47 -8.18 10.58
CA HIS A 323 11.69 -9.06 11.73
C HIS A 323 10.86 -8.63 12.94
N ARG A 324 10.72 -7.31 13.19
CA ARG A 324 9.84 -6.78 14.24
C ARG A 324 8.39 -7.19 13.99
N ALA A 325 7.91 -7.15 12.76
CA ALA A 325 6.57 -7.61 12.41
C ALA A 325 6.38 -9.10 12.77
N LEU A 326 7.27 -9.98 12.31
CA LEU A 326 7.18 -11.41 12.62
C LEU A 326 7.25 -11.69 14.13
N THR A 327 8.12 -11.00 14.87
CA THR A 327 8.21 -11.11 16.34
C THR A 327 6.89 -10.73 17.02
N LYS A 328 6.19 -9.70 16.55
CA LYS A 328 4.87 -9.30 17.08
C LYS A 328 3.81 -10.36 16.77
N LEU A 329 3.83 -10.94 15.59
CA LEU A 329 2.92 -12.03 15.23
C LEU A 329 3.17 -13.28 16.07
N GLU A 330 4.41 -13.59 16.40
CA GLU A 330 4.79 -14.68 17.30
C GLU A 330 4.32 -14.43 18.74
N ALA A 331 4.50 -13.21 19.23
CA ALA A 331 4.07 -12.80 20.57
C ALA A 331 2.56 -12.90 20.80
N ALA A 332 1.74 -12.97 19.73
CA ALA A 332 0.31 -13.23 19.83
C ALA A 332 -0.01 -14.63 20.40
N GLY A 333 0.99 -15.53 20.49
CA GLY A 333 0.84 -16.85 21.13
C GLY A 333 -0.06 -17.83 20.38
N LEU A 334 -0.32 -17.59 19.09
CA LEU A 334 -1.13 -18.45 18.25
C LEU A 334 -0.36 -19.70 17.82
N ASP A 335 -1.10 -20.77 17.54
CA ASP A 335 -0.53 -21.97 16.92
C ASP A 335 0.23 -21.62 15.63
N PRO A 336 1.44 -22.19 15.42
CA PRO A 336 2.25 -21.92 14.24
C PRO A 336 1.50 -22.14 12.91
N SER A 337 0.65 -23.16 12.82
CA SER A 337 -0.13 -23.45 11.61
C SER A 337 -1.16 -22.36 11.29
N ARG A 338 -1.70 -21.68 12.30
CA ARG A 338 -2.67 -20.58 12.13
C ARG A 338 -2.01 -19.28 11.70
N ARG A 339 -0.78 -19.01 12.18
CA ARG A 339 -0.03 -17.78 11.82
C ARG A 339 0.75 -17.91 10.50
N ALA A 340 1.04 -19.15 10.05
CA ALA A 340 1.82 -19.39 8.84
C ALA A 340 1.31 -18.64 7.61
N PRO A 341 0.00 -18.57 7.29
CA PRO A 341 -0.48 -17.81 6.14
C PRO A 341 -0.17 -16.32 6.20
N LEU A 342 -0.18 -15.71 7.41
CA LEU A 342 0.22 -14.31 7.60
C LEU A 342 1.73 -14.11 7.39
N SER A 343 2.55 -15.03 7.91
CA SER A 343 4.00 -15.00 7.71
C SER A 343 4.38 -15.19 6.25
N GLU A 344 3.67 -16.05 5.52
CA GLU A 344 3.84 -16.26 4.09
C GLU A 344 3.44 -15.01 3.29
N ALA A 345 2.32 -14.37 3.66
CA ALA A 345 1.91 -13.12 3.02
C ALA A 345 2.91 -11.99 3.29
N ALA A 346 3.45 -11.89 4.51
CA ALA A 346 4.48 -10.92 4.85
C ALA A 346 5.76 -11.15 4.04
N ARG A 347 6.21 -12.40 3.94
CA ARG A 347 7.37 -12.77 3.11
C ARG A 347 7.14 -12.44 1.64
N PHE A 348 5.98 -12.81 1.10
CA PHE A 348 5.60 -12.50 -0.27
C PHE A 348 5.69 -11.01 -0.60
N LEU A 349 5.27 -10.14 0.34
CA LEU A 349 5.33 -8.68 0.15
C LEU A 349 6.77 -8.14 0.12
N MET A 350 7.72 -8.83 0.77
CA MET A 350 9.14 -8.44 0.81
C MET A 350 9.99 -9.07 -0.30
N GLU A 351 9.53 -10.17 -0.89
CA GLU A 351 10.24 -10.87 -1.97
C GLU A 351 9.71 -10.50 -3.37
N TYR A 352 8.57 -9.80 -3.42
CA TYR A 352 7.92 -9.50 -4.68
C TYR A 352 8.53 -8.25 -5.32
N ASP A 353 9.48 -8.48 -6.22
CA ASP A 353 9.91 -7.49 -7.21
C ASP A 353 8.73 -7.26 -8.19
N TYR A 354 8.30 -6.05 -8.37
CA TYR A 354 7.14 -5.65 -9.20
C TYR A 354 7.27 -6.08 -10.65
#